data_c06383ae718b2a79a069a07076cb7d84
#
_entry.id   c06383ae718b2a79a069a07076cb7d84
#
_cell.length_a   1.000
_cell.length_b   1.000
_cell.length_c   1.000
_cell.angle_alpha   90.00
_cell.angle_beta   90.00
_cell.angle_gamma   90.00
#
_symmetry.space_group_name_H-M   'P 1'
#
loop_
_entity.id
_entity.type
_entity.pdbx_description
1 polymer ?
#
loop_
_entity_poly.entity_id
_entity_poly.type
_entity_poly.pdbx_seq_one_letter_code
_entity_poly.pdbx_strand_id
1 'polypeptide(L)'
;DSRCFAQETLIRMADGQEKRINAIRAGDKVLSVSGEDVRVMNIISGIEEKVVVLVTQSGKRIRLTSDHPVQTRQRGVQPVKALLVTDKVKTADGNFEEIDSLYTEMYNDRVYNLCLEKESFLFGNGIAVGDFDSQQNIPRSVPTPPVSEEAQHELDILKEEFRKLQERGNI
;
A
#
# COMPACT_ATOMS: atom_id res chain seq x y z
N ASP A 1 4.67 3.96 11.47
CA ASP A 1 4.71 3.78 10.01
C ASP A 1 3.91 2.58 9.56
N SER A 2 2.64 2.62 9.83
CA SER A 2 1.76 1.58 9.36
C SER A 2 1.40 1.79 7.88
N ARG A 3 1.32 0.70 7.14
CA ARG A 3 1.03 0.67 5.71
C ARG A 3 -0.02 -0.38 5.45
N CYS A 4 -1.21 -0.14 5.95
CA CYS A 4 -2.26 -1.14 5.99
C CYS A 4 -3.60 -0.59 5.53
N PHE A 5 -4.52 -1.52 5.34
CA PHE A 5 -5.93 -1.25 5.01
C PHE A 5 -6.79 -1.38 6.27
N ALA A 6 -7.84 -0.59 6.34
CA ALA A 6 -8.91 -0.82 7.33
C ALA A 6 -9.50 -2.23 7.11
N GLN A 7 -9.98 -2.83 8.19
CA GLN A 7 -10.36 -4.25 8.22
C GLN A 7 -11.49 -4.65 7.26
N GLU A 8 -12.30 -3.69 6.84
CA GLU A 8 -13.46 -3.96 5.98
C GLU A 8 -13.16 -3.76 4.48
N THR A 9 -11.92 -3.40 4.15
CA THR A 9 -11.57 -3.14 2.76
C THR A 9 -11.78 -4.38 1.90
N LEU A 10 -12.46 -4.19 0.76
CA LEU A 10 -12.74 -5.26 -0.18
C LEU A 10 -11.62 -5.35 -1.20
N ILE A 11 -10.98 -6.51 -1.25
CA ILE A 11 -9.87 -6.79 -2.16
C ILE A 11 -10.40 -7.60 -3.34
N ARG A 12 -10.06 -7.20 -4.56
CA ARG A 12 -10.43 -7.94 -5.76
C ARG A 12 -9.60 -9.23 -5.83
N MET A 13 -10.27 -10.38 -5.85
CA MET A 13 -9.65 -11.69 -5.90
C MET A 13 -9.48 -12.15 -7.35
N ALA A 14 -8.65 -13.18 -7.54
CA ALA A 14 -8.35 -13.73 -8.86
C ALA A 14 -9.57 -14.25 -9.61
N ASP A 15 -10.59 -14.72 -8.88
CA ASP A 15 -11.86 -15.19 -9.47
C ASP A 15 -12.80 -14.04 -9.86
N GLY A 16 -12.39 -12.80 -9.68
CA GLY A 16 -13.20 -11.62 -10.00
C GLY A 16 -14.12 -11.16 -8.89
N GLN A 17 -14.23 -11.91 -7.80
CA GLN A 17 -15.03 -11.51 -6.65
C GLN A 17 -14.25 -10.59 -5.73
N GLU A 18 -14.96 -9.88 -4.86
CA GLU A 18 -14.35 -9.07 -3.82
C GLU A 18 -14.47 -9.77 -2.48
N LYS A 19 -13.41 -9.70 -1.68
CA LYS A 19 -13.35 -10.34 -0.38
C LYS A 19 -12.80 -9.36 0.65
N ARG A 20 -13.40 -9.31 1.83
CA ARG A 20 -12.89 -8.46 2.90
C ARG A 20 -11.47 -8.87 3.27
N ILE A 21 -10.59 -7.90 3.46
CA ILE A 21 -9.19 -8.19 3.76
C ILE A 21 -9.03 -9.03 5.03
N ASN A 22 -9.90 -8.83 6.04
CA ASN A 22 -9.85 -9.61 7.27
C ASN A 22 -10.33 -11.06 7.10
N ALA A 23 -10.88 -11.41 5.96
CA ALA A 23 -11.31 -12.79 5.63
C ALA A 23 -10.32 -13.50 4.69
N ILE A 24 -9.32 -12.81 4.19
CA ILE A 24 -8.32 -13.41 3.30
C ILE A 24 -7.36 -14.29 4.11
N ARG A 25 -6.94 -15.41 3.51
CA ARG A 25 -6.03 -16.38 4.13
C ARG A 25 -4.82 -16.61 3.23
N ALA A 26 -3.71 -17.03 3.83
CA ALA A 26 -2.55 -17.48 3.08
C ALA A 26 -2.97 -18.59 2.12
N GLY A 27 -2.50 -18.51 0.87
CA GLY A 27 -2.90 -19.41 -0.20
C GLY A 27 -3.99 -18.88 -1.10
N ASP A 28 -4.77 -17.88 -0.65
CA ASP A 28 -5.72 -17.19 -1.52
C ASP A 28 -4.96 -16.46 -2.63
N LYS A 29 -5.63 -16.21 -3.75
CA LYS A 29 -5.06 -15.46 -4.87
C LYS A 29 -5.83 -14.18 -5.10
N VAL A 30 -5.09 -13.07 -5.18
CA VAL A 30 -5.65 -11.75 -5.51
C VAL A 30 -5.38 -11.43 -6.98
N LEU A 31 -6.21 -10.55 -7.54
CA LEU A 31 -5.98 -10.04 -8.88
C LEU A 31 -5.12 -8.78 -8.80
N SER A 32 -3.97 -8.81 -9.47
CA SER A 32 -3.12 -7.61 -9.57
C SER A 32 -3.69 -6.61 -10.56
N VAL A 33 -3.26 -5.36 -10.44
CA VAL A 33 -3.66 -4.29 -11.38
C VAL A 33 -3.22 -4.63 -12.80
N SER A 34 -2.13 -5.39 -12.95
CA SER A 34 -1.65 -5.84 -14.26
C SER A 34 -2.42 -7.04 -14.83
N GLY A 35 -3.39 -7.57 -14.10
CA GLY A 35 -4.22 -8.70 -14.56
C GLY A 35 -3.69 -10.08 -14.19
N GLU A 36 -2.65 -10.17 -13.38
CA GLU A 36 -2.09 -11.44 -12.95
C GLU A 36 -2.73 -11.95 -11.65
N ASP A 37 -2.81 -13.26 -11.50
CA ASP A 37 -3.18 -13.90 -10.24
C ASP A 37 -1.95 -13.96 -9.34
N VAL A 38 -2.04 -13.41 -8.13
CA VAL A 38 -0.91 -13.36 -7.21
C VAL A 38 -1.29 -13.99 -5.89
N ARG A 39 -0.47 -14.92 -5.42
CA ARG A 39 -0.75 -15.67 -4.19
C ARG A 39 -0.42 -14.83 -2.96
N VAL A 40 -1.32 -14.91 -1.97
CA VAL A 40 -1.11 -14.36 -0.64
C VAL A 40 -0.24 -15.33 0.16
N MET A 41 0.92 -14.87 0.59
CA MET A 41 1.86 -15.69 1.36
C MET A 41 1.66 -15.54 2.85
N ASN A 42 1.29 -14.35 3.30
CA ASN A 42 1.08 -14.05 4.71
C ASN A 42 0.16 -12.84 4.85
N ILE A 43 -0.38 -12.66 6.06
CA ILE A 43 -1.23 -11.54 6.41
C ILE A 43 -0.65 -10.86 7.63
N ILE A 44 -0.52 -9.55 7.56
CA ILE A 44 -0.01 -8.71 8.64
C ILE A 44 -1.19 -7.95 9.21
N SER A 45 -1.25 -7.82 10.53
CA SER A 45 -2.29 -7.04 11.19
C SER A 45 -1.70 -6.20 12.31
N GLY A 46 -2.41 -5.14 12.65
CA GLY A 46 -2.04 -4.26 13.74
C GLY A 46 -3.24 -3.43 14.16
N ILE A 47 -3.00 -2.46 15.02
CA ILE A 47 -4.03 -1.51 15.46
C ILE A 47 -3.52 -0.11 15.18
N GLU A 48 -4.38 0.72 14.61
CA GLU A 48 -4.06 2.11 14.29
C GLU A 48 -5.11 3.06 14.84
N GLU A 49 -4.63 4.18 15.38
CA GLU A 49 -5.49 5.22 15.91
C GLU A 49 -6.19 5.99 14.79
N LYS A 50 -5.48 6.26 13.69
CA LYS A 50 -5.95 7.12 12.61
C LYS A 50 -5.76 6.46 11.26
N VAL A 51 -6.63 6.78 10.31
CA VAL A 51 -6.51 6.40 8.91
C VAL A 51 -6.77 7.62 8.03
N VAL A 52 -6.26 7.56 6.80
CA VAL A 52 -6.59 8.55 5.77
C VAL A 52 -7.73 7.98 4.93
N VAL A 53 -8.75 8.79 4.72
CA VAL A 53 -9.91 8.43 3.90
C VAL A 53 -9.74 9.10 2.54
N LEU A 54 -9.78 8.28 1.49
CA LEU A 54 -9.73 8.72 0.10
C LEU A 54 -11.08 8.41 -0.54
N VAL A 55 -11.74 9.42 -1.07
CA VAL A 55 -13.01 9.28 -1.79
C VAL A 55 -12.81 9.81 -3.21
N THR A 56 -13.20 9.01 -4.19
CA THR A 56 -13.13 9.41 -5.61
C THR A 56 -14.43 10.06 -6.06
N GLN A 57 -14.40 10.68 -7.23
CA GLN A 57 -15.58 11.37 -7.79
C GLN A 57 -16.77 10.45 -8.01
N SER A 58 -16.54 9.17 -8.31
CA SER A 58 -17.63 8.19 -8.45
C SER A 58 -18.15 7.65 -7.11
N GLY A 59 -17.54 8.08 -6.00
CA GLY A 59 -17.94 7.62 -4.66
C GLY A 59 -17.20 6.39 -4.14
N LYS A 60 -16.17 5.92 -4.84
CA LYS A 60 -15.31 4.87 -4.29
C LYS A 60 -14.57 5.42 -3.08
N ARG A 61 -14.55 4.64 -1.99
CA ARG A 61 -14.00 5.09 -0.72
C ARG A 61 -13.07 4.02 -0.16
N ILE A 62 -11.88 4.44 0.29
CA ILE A 62 -10.93 3.54 0.94
C ILE A 62 -10.31 4.22 2.15
N ARG A 63 -10.07 3.44 3.20
CA ARG A 63 -9.39 3.86 4.42
C ARG A 63 -8.04 3.18 4.48
N LEU A 64 -6.99 3.98 4.49
CA LEU A 64 -5.62 3.50 4.47
C LEU A 64 -4.82 4.17 5.57
N THR A 65 -3.81 3.49 6.08
CA THR A 65 -2.84 4.16 6.94
C THR A 65 -1.98 5.10 6.09
N SER A 66 -1.41 6.12 6.72
CA SER A 66 -0.86 7.32 6.04
C SER A 66 0.23 7.04 5.00
N ASP A 67 1.01 5.99 5.18
CA ASP A 67 2.13 5.67 4.27
C ASP A 67 1.77 4.69 3.16
N HIS A 68 0.50 4.28 3.08
CA HIS A 68 0.07 3.29 2.10
C HIS A 68 0.18 3.83 0.67
N PRO A 69 0.85 3.11 -0.25
CA PRO A 69 1.05 3.60 -1.62
C PRO A 69 -0.22 3.51 -2.46
N VAL A 70 -0.46 4.58 -3.21
CA VAL A 70 -1.58 4.72 -4.14
C VAL A 70 -1.01 5.09 -5.51
N GLN A 71 -1.55 4.50 -6.56
CA GLN A 71 -1.11 4.79 -7.92
C GLN A 71 -1.85 6.00 -8.48
N THR A 72 -1.08 7.05 -8.83
CA THR A 72 -1.62 8.25 -9.45
C THR A 72 -1.28 8.30 -10.94
N ARG A 73 -2.02 9.11 -11.67
CA ARG A 73 -1.78 9.29 -13.10
C ARG A 73 -0.54 10.16 -13.37
N GLN A 74 -0.46 11.31 -12.69
CA GLN A 74 0.53 12.33 -13.03
C GLN A 74 1.84 12.19 -12.27
N ARG A 75 1.79 11.64 -11.05
CA ARG A 75 2.93 11.64 -10.13
C ARG A 75 3.38 10.25 -9.72
N GLY A 76 2.90 9.20 -10.41
CA GLY A 76 3.26 7.82 -10.08
C GLY A 76 2.73 7.37 -8.74
N VAL A 77 3.49 6.53 -8.06
CA VAL A 77 3.10 5.99 -6.76
C VAL A 77 3.39 7.03 -5.68
N GLN A 78 2.38 7.33 -4.87
CA GLN A 78 2.48 8.26 -3.75
C GLN A 78 1.90 7.62 -2.49
N PRO A 79 2.46 7.88 -1.30
CA PRO A 79 1.76 7.49 -0.07
C PRO A 79 0.46 8.31 0.03
N VAL A 80 -0.58 7.69 0.57
CA VAL A 80 -1.91 8.33 0.59
C VAL A 80 -1.87 9.70 1.27
N LYS A 81 -1.03 9.89 2.29
CA LYS A 81 -0.87 11.19 2.96
C LYS A 81 -0.32 12.29 2.05
N ALA A 82 0.36 11.94 0.97
CA ALA A 82 0.98 12.89 0.06
C ALA A 82 0.13 13.16 -1.19
N LEU A 83 -1.05 12.56 -1.30
CA LEU A 83 -1.95 12.81 -2.42
C LEU A 83 -2.44 14.24 -2.40
N LEU A 84 -2.60 14.80 -3.59
CA LEU A 84 -3.19 16.13 -3.80
C LEU A 84 -4.57 15.94 -4.41
N VAL A 85 -5.49 16.88 -4.14
CA VAL A 85 -6.84 16.81 -4.73
C VAL A 85 -6.81 16.90 -6.26
N THR A 86 -5.70 17.38 -6.83
CA THR A 86 -5.49 17.44 -8.28
C THR A 86 -4.98 16.11 -8.85
N ASP A 87 -4.60 15.16 -8.01
CA ASP A 87 -4.20 13.82 -8.47
C ASP A 87 -5.41 13.04 -8.97
N LYS A 88 -5.16 12.14 -9.90
CA LYS A 88 -6.14 11.15 -10.34
C LYS A 88 -5.64 9.78 -9.95
N VAL A 89 -6.51 8.96 -9.41
CA VAL A 89 -6.17 7.61 -8.95
C VAL A 89 -6.73 6.56 -9.90
N LYS A 90 -5.99 5.49 -10.10
CA LYS A 90 -6.43 4.41 -10.98
C LYS A 90 -7.50 3.57 -10.28
N THR A 91 -8.52 3.19 -11.03
CA THR A 91 -9.62 2.39 -10.52
C THR A 91 -9.77 1.07 -11.27
N ALA A 92 -10.58 0.16 -10.72
CA ALA A 92 -10.74 -1.19 -11.25
C ALA A 92 -11.40 -1.23 -12.63
N ASP A 93 -12.09 -0.16 -13.04
CA ASP A 93 -12.67 -0.07 -14.37
C ASP A 93 -11.65 0.36 -15.46
N GLY A 94 -10.39 0.51 -15.07
CA GLY A 94 -9.32 0.88 -16.00
C GLY A 94 -9.12 2.37 -16.19
N ASN A 95 -9.96 3.20 -15.57
CA ASN A 95 -9.89 4.66 -15.69
C ASN A 95 -9.08 5.27 -14.55
N PHE A 96 -8.75 6.55 -14.71
CA PHE A 96 -8.22 7.37 -13.62
C PHE A 96 -9.31 8.34 -13.21
N GLU A 97 -9.65 8.35 -11.92
CA GLU A 97 -10.67 9.22 -11.36
C GLU A 97 -10.09 10.35 -10.54
N GLU A 98 -10.76 11.49 -10.56
CA GLU A 98 -10.42 12.61 -9.70
C GLU A 98 -10.75 12.28 -8.25
N ILE A 99 -10.01 12.92 -7.34
CA ILE A 99 -10.24 12.80 -5.90
C ILE A 99 -11.32 13.80 -5.52
N ASP A 100 -12.38 13.30 -4.86
CA ASP A 100 -13.44 14.14 -4.30
C ASP A 100 -13.04 14.66 -2.92
N SER A 101 -12.58 13.77 -2.05
CA SER A 101 -12.24 14.10 -0.67
C SER A 101 -11.02 13.33 -0.20
N LEU A 102 -10.23 13.97 0.65
CA LEU A 102 -9.04 13.37 1.26
C LEU A 102 -8.93 13.93 2.67
N TYR A 103 -9.09 13.10 3.70
CA TYR A 103 -9.06 13.57 5.08
C TYR A 103 -8.62 12.48 6.04
N THR A 104 -8.23 12.88 7.23
CA THR A 104 -7.85 11.96 8.31
C THR A 104 -9.06 11.70 9.21
N GLU A 105 -9.22 10.45 9.63
CA GLU A 105 -10.32 10.02 10.48
C GLU A 105 -9.77 9.23 11.65
N MET A 106 -10.36 9.40 12.84
CA MET A 106 -10.07 8.55 13.97
C MET A 106 -10.65 7.17 13.69
N TYR A 107 -9.85 6.14 13.93
CA TYR A 107 -10.21 4.77 13.57
C TYR A 107 -10.18 3.82 14.77
N ASN A 108 -9.05 3.78 15.51
CA ASN A 108 -8.87 2.98 16.74
C ASN A 108 -9.28 1.51 16.57
N ASP A 109 -8.86 0.88 15.50
CA ASP A 109 -9.27 -0.49 15.20
C ASP A 109 -8.19 -1.22 14.40
N ARG A 110 -8.47 -2.46 14.01
CA ARG A 110 -7.53 -3.31 13.31
C ARG A 110 -7.33 -2.87 11.87
N VAL A 111 -6.07 -2.96 11.45
CA VAL A 111 -5.66 -2.76 10.09
C VAL A 111 -4.91 -4.00 9.61
N TYR A 112 -4.95 -4.25 8.30
CA TYR A 112 -4.38 -5.44 7.70
C TYR A 112 -3.60 -5.09 6.45
N ASN A 113 -2.59 -5.90 6.14
CA ASN A 113 -1.97 -5.88 4.83
C ASN A 113 -1.61 -7.32 4.43
N LEU A 114 -1.38 -7.49 3.12
CA LEU A 114 -1.08 -8.78 2.53
C LEU A 114 0.39 -8.80 2.09
N CYS A 115 1.08 -9.89 2.40
CA CYS A 115 2.37 -10.18 1.81
C CYS A 115 2.12 -11.10 0.62
N LEU A 116 2.40 -10.62 -0.58
CA LEU A 116 2.17 -11.35 -1.82
C LEU A 116 3.46 -12.05 -2.28
N GLU A 117 3.32 -13.10 -3.09
CA GLU A 117 4.47 -13.86 -3.61
C GLU A 117 5.40 -13.01 -4.48
N LYS A 118 4.87 -11.92 -5.04
CA LYS A 118 5.66 -10.91 -5.73
C LYS A 118 5.04 -9.55 -5.53
N GLU A 119 5.88 -8.52 -5.61
CA GLU A 119 5.48 -7.13 -5.50
C GLU A 119 4.39 -6.81 -6.53
N SER A 120 3.26 -6.29 -6.08
CA SER A 120 2.10 -6.04 -6.93
C SER A 120 1.24 -4.91 -6.41
N PHE A 121 0.55 -4.23 -7.33
CA PHE A 121 -0.58 -3.38 -6.99
C PHE A 121 -1.87 -4.19 -7.16
N LEU A 122 -2.81 -3.97 -6.27
CA LEU A 122 -4.11 -4.66 -6.25
C LEU A 122 -5.22 -3.64 -6.11
N PHE A 123 -6.48 -4.08 -6.18
CA PHE A 123 -7.62 -3.20 -6.03
C PHE A 123 -8.24 -3.35 -4.65
N GLY A 124 -8.21 -2.27 -3.86
CA GLY A 124 -8.92 -2.15 -2.60
C GLY A 124 -10.10 -1.21 -2.78
N ASN A 125 -11.31 -1.67 -2.53
CA ASN A 125 -12.55 -0.91 -2.77
C ASN A 125 -12.60 -0.29 -4.19
N GLY A 126 -12.00 -0.99 -5.16
CA GLY A 126 -11.96 -0.54 -6.55
C GLY A 126 -10.87 0.48 -6.88
N ILE A 127 -9.94 0.74 -5.97
CA ILE A 127 -8.84 1.70 -6.17
C ILE A 127 -7.50 0.95 -6.17
N ALA A 128 -6.62 1.30 -7.10
CA ALA A 128 -5.30 0.66 -7.24
C ALA A 128 -4.35 1.11 -6.13
N VAL A 129 -3.91 0.17 -5.31
CA VAL A 129 -3.07 0.40 -4.13
C VAL A 129 -2.00 -0.69 -4.03
N GLY A 130 -0.91 -0.41 -3.33
CA GLY A 130 0.19 -1.36 -3.21
C GLY A 130 -0.02 -2.43 -2.13
N ASP A 131 0.81 -3.46 -2.21
CA ASP A 131 0.92 -4.48 -1.17
C ASP A 131 2.02 -4.09 -0.16
N PHE A 132 2.33 -4.99 0.77
CA PHE A 132 3.35 -4.75 1.77
C PHE A 132 4.74 -4.55 1.15
N ASP A 133 5.10 -5.37 0.17
CA ASP A 133 6.41 -5.28 -0.48
C ASP A 133 6.53 -4.01 -1.33
N SER A 134 5.49 -3.66 -2.07
CA SER A 134 5.44 -2.39 -2.81
C SER A 134 5.63 -1.19 -1.89
N GLN A 135 5.06 -1.25 -0.68
CA GLN A 135 5.20 -0.20 0.31
C GLN A 135 6.65 -0.04 0.78
N GLN A 136 7.37 -1.15 0.92
CA GLN A 136 8.78 -1.11 1.32
C GLN A 136 9.66 -0.52 0.23
N ASN A 137 9.28 -0.68 -1.01
CA ASN A 137 10.05 -0.28 -2.17
C ASN A 137 9.60 1.04 -2.78
N ILE A 138 8.75 1.80 -2.11
CA ILE A 138 8.34 3.12 -2.58
C ILE A 138 9.57 4.00 -2.70
N PRO A 139 9.83 4.59 -3.90
CA PRO A 139 10.91 5.56 -4.05
C PRO A 139 10.61 6.75 -3.14
N ARG A 140 11.52 7.05 -2.24
CA ARG A 140 11.37 8.19 -1.34
C ARG A 140 11.52 9.47 -2.14
N SER A 141 10.40 10.03 -2.56
CA SER A 141 10.26 11.38 -3.10
C SER A 141 11.14 11.76 -4.30
N VAL A 142 12.18 11.03 -4.63
CA VAL A 142 13.03 11.28 -5.81
C VAL A 142 13.35 9.94 -6.45
N PRO A 143 13.19 9.79 -7.78
CA PRO A 143 13.68 8.60 -8.46
C PRO A 143 15.18 8.51 -8.19
N THR A 144 15.58 7.57 -7.36
CA THR A 144 17.01 7.32 -7.15
C THR A 144 17.55 6.66 -8.42
N PRO A 145 18.65 7.20 -8.98
CA PRO A 145 19.32 6.51 -10.06
C PRO A 145 19.79 5.14 -9.59
N PRO A 146 19.99 4.17 -10.50
CA PRO A 146 20.51 2.87 -10.12
C PRO A 146 21.75 3.03 -9.26
N VAL A 147 21.71 2.44 -8.07
CA VAL A 147 22.82 2.53 -7.12
C VAL A 147 23.90 1.58 -7.58
N SER A 148 25.15 2.02 -7.61
CA SER A 148 26.28 1.13 -7.91
C SER A 148 26.38 0.04 -6.85
N GLU A 149 27.02 -1.09 -7.19
CA GLU A 149 27.23 -2.17 -6.22
C GLU A 149 27.94 -1.68 -4.97
N GLU A 150 28.93 -0.79 -5.11
CA GLU A 150 29.65 -0.20 -3.99
C GLU A 150 28.73 0.62 -3.09
N ALA A 151 27.90 1.47 -3.67
CA ALA A 151 26.95 2.28 -2.91
C ALA A 151 25.89 1.40 -2.23
N GLN A 152 25.44 0.34 -2.88
CA GLN A 152 24.51 -0.60 -2.29
C GLN A 152 25.15 -1.32 -1.11
N HIS A 153 26.40 -1.70 -1.22
CA HIS A 153 27.15 -2.35 -0.15
C HIS A 153 27.27 -1.42 1.07
N GLU A 154 27.61 -0.16 0.86
CA GLU A 154 27.67 0.83 1.94
C GLU A 154 26.32 1.03 2.61
N LEU A 155 25.24 1.07 1.85
CA LEU A 155 23.88 1.18 2.39
C LEU A 155 23.54 -0.04 3.25
N ASP A 156 23.91 -1.23 2.82
CA ASP A 156 23.65 -2.46 3.56
C ASP A 156 24.42 -2.46 4.89
N ILE A 157 25.66 -1.99 4.89
CA ILE A 157 26.45 -1.86 6.11
C ILE A 157 25.79 -0.88 7.08
N LEU A 158 25.34 0.28 6.60
CA LEU A 158 24.68 1.29 7.42
C LEU A 158 23.38 0.75 8.04
N LYS A 159 22.60 0.02 7.26
CA LYS A 159 21.38 -0.60 7.76
C LYS A 159 21.69 -1.61 8.88
N GLU A 160 22.72 -2.40 8.71
CA GLU A 160 23.13 -3.38 9.71
C GLU A 160 23.62 -2.71 11.00
N GLU A 161 24.39 -1.65 10.89
CA GLU A 161 24.84 -0.88 12.06
C GLU A 161 23.64 -0.26 12.79
N PHE A 162 22.70 0.31 12.07
CA PHE A 162 21.50 0.89 12.65
C PHE A 162 20.68 -0.17 13.39
N ARG A 163 20.52 -1.35 12.79
CA ARG A 163 19.79 -2.47 13.39
C ARG A 163 20.46 -2.89 14.72
N LYS A 164 21.79 -2.98 14.75
CA LYS A 164 22.53 -3.31 15.96
C LYS A 164 22.35 -2.28 17.06
N LEU A 165 22.31 -1.01 16.71
CA LEU A 165 22.06 0.06 17.68
C LEU A 165 20.65 -0.03 18.26
N GLN A 166 19.66 -0.36 17.45
CA GLN A 166 18.30 -0.58 17.92
C GLN A 166 18.21 -1.76 18.89
N GLU A 167 18.90 -2.86 18.58
CA GLU A 167 18.95 -4.03 19.46
C GLU A 167 19.56 -3.72 20.83
N ARG A 168 20.51 -2.79 20.87
CA ARG A 168 21.14 -2.37 22.12
C ARG A 168 20.29 -1.38 22.91
N GLY A 169 19.15 -0.96 22.40
CA GLY A 169 18.29 0.02 23.02
C GLY A 169 18.84 1.45 23.01
N ASN A 170 19.73 1.77 22.10
CA ASN A 170 20.32 3.10 21.99
C ASN A 170 19.52 4.06 21.12
N ILE A 171 18.50 3.56 20.49
CA ILE A 171 17.63 4.37 19.63
C ILE A 171 16.18 3.99 19.90
#